data_adb260548857b093491c7702222ce40e
#
_entry.id   adb260548857b093491c7702222ce40e
#
_cell.length_a   1.000
_cell.length_b   1.000
_cell.length_c   1.000
_cell.angle_alpha   90.00
_cell.angle_beta   90.00
_cell.angle_gamma   90.00
#
_symmetry.space_group_name_H-M   'P 1'
#
loop_
_entity.id
_entity.type
_entity.pdbx_description
1 polymer ?
#
loop_
_entity_poly.entity_id
_entity_poly.type
_entity_poly.pdbx_seq_one_letter_code
_entity_poly.pdbx_strand_id
1 'polypeptide(L)'
;MSSSDAQRIEFASLNGRTVTSDFEGGQITSDGGVTLLGEVDRMYRVSERLADCFTDYRDAEKTEHPLVHLLRQRIYALCCGYEDLNDHDRLRFDTLLAAVIGKDDPEGHDRRREADRGAALAGKSTLNRLELGKVGDDADSDYHKIVADLDAIEDLLIDLFLEAHQTPPPEIILDMDPTDSPVHGEQWGRHFQAHYDEYCFLPLYVFCGDFLLAARLRPGDVSATAGAVAVLEKLVTRIRARWPNVKILFRADGAFSEEGLLACCENRHVDYVIGLPGNSRLLAELPQEQRQMASASAASGESERTYRDLEYRTLDSWSRTRRVVAKVEHLPGDMGETVSASQAAQAACDAEALERQAAEAESLARTAAEQAASQAAAAEQQEQAAAAAKASAGRGRGEQARAARAVAGQLAESAKQARFTARQTERSAATAQKKVEKLRDRATRARQQAHWAAEQSTWRGKSNVRFVVTNVAVATLAAQAVYEVGYCLRGDMENRIKEQQLYLFADRLPCERMRSNQIRLYFSSFGYMLDMLLRRDGLRGTEMSRAQCHTIRTRLLKIGGLVKVTTRRVWVHLSSSYPYRELFLRVIENLRHRAATLSDPGRGAPALGSA
;
A
#
# COMPACT_ATOMS: atom_id res chain seq x y z
N MET A 1 6.91 15.38 64.90
CA MET A 1 8.09 15.97 64.27
C MET A 1 7.67 16.59 62.97
N SER A 2 7.95 17.86 62.82
CA SER A 2 7.43 18.83 61.88
C SER A 2 7.65 18.47 60.41
N SER A 3 6.64 18.83 59.66
CA SER A 3 6.60 19.05 58.22
C SER A 3 7.95 19.23 57.54
N SER A 4 8.18 18.44 56.50
CA SER A 4 9.23 18.67 55.51
C SER A 4 9.24 20.14 55.11
N ASP A 5 10.37 20.81 55.24
CA ASP A 5 10.64 22.04 54.50
C ASP A 5 10.49 21.73 53.02
N ALA A 6 9.33 22.03 52.46
CA ALA A 6 9.11 21.96 51.03
C ALA A 6 10.16 22.84 50.36
N GLN A 7 11.07 22.24 49.61
CA GLN A 7 12.17 22.93 48.95
C GLN A 7 11.59 23.94 47.95
N ARG A 8 11.44 25.19 48.38
CA ARG A 8 11.02 26.30 47.55
C ARG A 8 12.18 26.78 46.69
N ILE A 9 11.94 26.92 45.41
CA ILE A 9 12.92 27.39 44.44
C ILE A 9 12.53 28.80 44.04
N GLU A 10 13.39 29.78 44.34
CA GLU A 10 13.18 31.17 43.92
C GLU A 10 13.93 31.46 42.64
N PHE A 11 13.25 32.08 41.69
CA PHE A 11 13.78 32.51 40.41
C PHE A 11 13.94 34.03 40.39
N ALA A 12 14.60 34.55 39.36
CA ALA A 12 14.74 35.98 39.16
C ALA A 12 13.35 36.67 39.09
N SER A 13 13.26 37.84 39.65
CA SER A 13 12.02 38.62 39.63
C SER A 13 11.60 38.97 38.21
N LEU A 14 10.32 38.75 37.89
CA LEU A 14 9.70 39.13 36.65
C LEU A 14 8.75 40.29 36.88
N ASN A 15 9.03 41.44 36.27
CA ASN A 15 8.21 42.67 36.40
C ASN A 15 7.95 43.06 37.87
N GLY A 16 8.98 42.97 38.73
CA GLY A 16 8.88 43.32 40.15
C GLY A 16 8.22 42.27 41.04
N ARG A 17 7.92 41.07 40.53
CA ARG A 17 7.33 39.95 41.27
C ARG A 17 8.36 38.83 41.46
N THR A 18 8.56 38.36 42.67
CA THR A 18 9.34 37.16 42.94
C THR A 18 8.61 35.94 42.42
N VAL A 19 9.29 35.10 41.63
CA VAL A 19 8.75 33.82 41.12
C VAL A 19 9.29 32.71 41.99
N THR A 20 8.39 31.99 42.64
CA THR A 20 8.71 30.84 43.50
C THR A 20 8.00 29.59 42.98
N SER A 21 8.68 28.44 42.98
CA SER A 21 8.08 27.14 42.68
C SER A 21 8.37 26.13 43.79
N ASP A 22 7.49 25.13 43.88
CA ASP A 22 7.64 23.97 44.75
C ASP A 22 7.05 22.74 44.08
N PHE A 23 7.09 21.59 44.69
CA PHE A 23 6.52 20.33 44.24
C PHE A 23 5.26 19.92 45.01
N GLU A 24 4.53 20.86 45.57
CA GLU A 24 3.29 20.62 46.32
C GLU A 24 2.02 20.68 45.46
N GLY A 25 2.15 20.73 44.14
CA GLY A 25 1.02 20.85 43.17
C GLY A 25 0.10 19.63 43.10
N GLY A 26 0.40 18.55 43.82
CA GLY A 26 -0.37 17.31 43.80
C GLY A 26 -0.17 16.48 42.52
N GLN A 27 -1.05 15.54 42.25
CA GLN A 27 -0.99 14.67 41.08
C GLN A 27 -1.50 15.42 39.84
N ILE A 28 -0.61 15.81 38.97
CA ILE A 28 -0.94 16.57 37.74
C ILE A 28 -0.68 15.69 36.53
N THR A 29 -1.67 15.60 35.64
CA THR A 29 -1.52 15.01 34.31
C THR A 29 -1.41 16.10 33.23
N SER A 30 -0.69 15.83 32.13
CA SER A 30 -0.70 16.65 30.92
C SER A 30 -1.73 16.17 29.90
N ASP A 31 -2.35 15.03 30.15
CA ASP A 31 -3.16 14.27 29.21
C ASP A 31 -4.61 14.12 29.68
N GLY A 32 -5.18 15.19 30.25
CA GLY A 32 -6.54 15.17 30.81
C GLY A 32 -7.62 14.69 29.86
N GLY A 33 -7.42 14.86 28.56
CA GLY A 33 -8.33 14.39 27.52
C GLY A 33 -8.24 12.90 27.18
N VAL A 34 -7.30 12.15 27.78
CA VAL A 34 -7.23 10.68 27.58
C VAL A 34 -8.52 9.98 28.03
N THR A 35 -9.32 10.64 28.89
CA THR A 35 -10.66 10.19 29.26
C THR A 35 -11.58 9.99 28.06
N LEU A 36 -11.43 10.78 26.98
CA LEU A 36 -12.22 10.63 25.77
C LEU A 36 -11.87 9.32 25.04
N LEU A 37 -10.59 8.95 25.01
CA LEU A 37 -10.15 7.66 24.43
C LEU A 37 -10.71 6.50 25.24
N GLY A 38 -10.68 6.58 26.57
CA GLY A 38 -11.28 5.58 27.45
C GLY A 38 -12.79 5.40 27.21
N GLU A 39 -13.54 6.49 26.97
CA GLU A 39 -14.96 6.41 26.63
C GLU A 39 -15.21 5.70 25.29
N VAL A 40 -14.43 6.05 24.25
CA VAL A 40 -14.52 5.40 22.94
C VAL A 40 -14.14 3.92 23.02
N ASP A 41 -13.04 3.61 23.69
CA ASP A 41 -12.60 2.22 23.88
C ASP A 41 -13.63 1.37 24.61
N ARG A 42 -14.24 1.91 25.66
CA ARG A 42 -15.31 1.23 26.40
C ARG A 42 -16.56 0.98 25.53
N MET A 43 -16.94 1.95 24.67
CA MET A 43 -18.09 1.81 23.76
C MET A 43 -17.92 0.68 22.75
N TYR A 44 -16.73 0.57 22.16
CA TYR A 44 -16.43 -0.39 21.11
C TYR A 44 -15.64 -1.62 21.61
N ARG A 45 -15.25 -1.61 22.89
CA ARG A 45 -14.45 -2.66 23.53
C ARG A 45 -13.17 -3.01 22.75
N VAL A 46 -12.55 -1.98 22.16
CA VAL A 46 -11.42 -2.16 21.23
C VAL A 46 -10.27 -2.89 21.89
N SER A 47 -9.81 -2.39 23.06
CA SER A 47 -8.67 -2.99 23.77
C SER A 47 -8.99 -4.37 24.36
N GLU A 48 -10.22 -4.62 24.80
CA GLU A 48 -10.63 -5.94 25.31
C GLU A 48 -10.62 -6.97 24.18
N ARG A 49 -11.24 -6.64 23.05
CA ARG A 49 -11.26 -7.50 21.87
C ARG A 49 -9.86 -7.70 21.28
N LEU A 50 -9.01 -6.67 21.34
CA LEU A 50 -7.62 -6.82 20.95
C LEU A 50 -6.88 -7.76 21.90
N ALA A 51 -7.18 -7.73 23.20
CA ALA A 51 -6.60 -8.67 24.15
C ALA A 51 -7.01 -10.12 23.84
N ASP A 52 -8.24 -10.36 23.35
CA ASP A 52 -8.71 -11.66 22.92
C ASP A 52 -7.94 -12.21 21.68
N CYS A 53 -7.24 -11.35 20.94
CA CYS A 53 -6.34 -11.75 19.85
C CYS A 53 -4.95 -12.17 20.32
N PHE A 54 -4.72 -12.28 21.61
CA PHE A 54 -3.46 -12.74 22.19
C PHE A 54 -3.67 -13.92 23.11
N THR A 55 -2.69 -14.81 23.16
CA THR A 55 -2.60 -15.83 24.21
C THR A 55 -1.62 -15.35 25.28
N ASP A 56 -2.09 -15.23 26.51
CA ASP A 56 -1.27 -14.83 27.66
C ASP A 56 -0.94 -16.05 28.53
N TYR A 57 0.28 -16.55 28.41
CA TYR A 57 0.80 -17.67 29.17
C TYR A 57 1.42 -17.27 30.52
N ARG A 58 1.29 -16.02 30.94
CA ARG A 58 1.79 -15.58 32.22
C ARG A 58 0.95 -16.16 33.36
N ASP A 59 1.59 -16.45 34.48
CA ASP A 59 0.93 -16.88 35.71
C ASP A 59 0.02 -15.74 36.24
N ALA A 60 -1.28 -15.97 36.25
CA ALA A 60 -2.27 -14.97 36.64
C ALA A 60 -2.04 -14.45 38.08
N GLU A 61 -1.63 -15.33 39.02
CA GLU A 61 -1.39 -14.92 40.41
C GLU A 61 -0.16 -14.02 40.58
N LYS A 62 0.79 -14.08 39.63
CA LYS A 62 2.01 -13.28 39.61
C LYS A 62 1.91 -12.05 38.72
N THR A 63 0.83 -11.93 37.94
CA THR A 63 0.65 -10.84 36.97
C THR A 63 0.05 -9.61 37.66
N GLU A 64 0.80 -8.53 37.73
CA GLU A 64 0.35 -7.23 38.28
C GLU A 64 -0.33 -6.34 37.21
N HIS A 65 -0.05 -6.59 35.94
CA HIS A 65 -0.61 -5.84 34.82
C HIS A 65 -1.33 -6.81 33.86
N PRO A 66 -2.67 -6.92 33.94
CA PRO A 66 -3.45 -7.68 32.96
C PRO A 66 -3.13 -7.23 31.54
N LEU A 67 -3.27 -8.14 30.58
CA LEU A 67 -2.94 -7.88 29.18
C LEU A 67 -3.69 -6.65 28.62
N VAL A 68 -4.97 -6.54 28.90
CA VAL A 68 -5.79 -5.39 28.46
C VAL A 68 -5.26 -4.06 28.98
N HIS A 69 -4.69 -4.03 30.21
CA HIS A 69 -4.09 -2.82 30.76
C HIS A 69 -2.80 -2.45 30.03
N LEU A 70 -1.98 -3.44 29.63
CA LEU A 70 -0.77 -3.19 28.82
C LEU A 70 -1.12 -2.63 27.45
N LEU A 71 -2.13 -3.19 26.79
CA LEU A 71 -2.61 -2.74 25.48
C LEU A 71 -3.17 -1.31 25.55
N ARG A 72 -4.05 -1.02 26.50
CA ARG A 72 -4.57 0.34 26.75
C ARG A 72 -3.44 1.33 27.00
N GLN A 73 -2.52 0.98 27.91
CA GLN A 73 -1.38 1.84 28.24
C GLN A 73 -0.56 2.18 26.99
N ARG A 74 -0.25 1.19 26.16
CA ARG A 74 0.55 1.39 24.97
C ARG A 74 -0.18 2.22 23.92
N ILE A 75 -1.42 1.87 23.60
CA ILE A 75 -2.21 2.52 22.54
C ILE A 75 -2.59 3.95 22.92
N TYR A 76 -3.04 4.19 24.15
CA TYR A 76 -3.39 5.54 24.60
C TYR A 76 -2.16 6.46 24.66
N ALA A 77 -1.00 5.90 25.04
CA ALA A 77 0.25 6.65 25.02
C ALA A 77 0.62 7.09 23.59
N LEU A 78 0.47 6.22 22.58
CA LEU A 78 0.68 6.59 21.17
C LEU A 78 -0.27 7.73 20.73
N CYS A 79 -1.56 7.66 21.06
CA CYS A 79 -2.51 8.73 20.78
C CYS A 79 -2.12 10.04 21.49
N CYS A 80 -1.61 9.96 22.72
CA CYS A 80 -1.11 11.11 23.47
C CYS A 80 0.28 11.60 23.02
N GLY A 81 0.93 10.92 22.05
CA GLY A 81 2.20 11.38 21.47
C GLY A 81 3.45 10.82 22.13
N TYR A 82 3.32 9.76 22.90
CA TYR A 82 4.45 9.04 23.50
C TYR A 82 4.85 7.85 22.63
N GLU A 83 5.89 8.07 21.84
CA GLU A 83 6.36 7.11 20.84
C GLU A 83 7.13 5.95 21.47
N ASP A 84 8.07 6.28 22.36
CA ASP A 84 9.06 5.35 22.85
C ASP A 84 8.56 4.59 24.10
N LEU A 85 9.01 3.34 24.22
CA LEU A 85 8.79 2.57 25.46
C LEU A 85 9.48 3.20 26.67
N ASN A 86 10.55 3.97 26.50
CA ASN A 86 11.21 4.70 27.58
C ASN A 86 10.30 5.74 28.22
N ASP A 87 9.34 6.31 27.49
CA ASP A 87 8.36 7.25 28.04
C ASP A 87 7.55 6.62 29.16
N HIS A 88 7.31 5.32 29.09
CA HIS A 88 6.55 4.57 30.08
C HIS A 88 7.25 4.47 31.45
N ASP A 89 8.56 4.70 31.53
CA ASP A 89 9.25 4.81 32.84
C ASP A 89 8.83 6.08 33.60
N ARG A 90 8.26 7.08 32.91
CA ARG A 90 7.66 8.29 33.49
C ARG A 90 6.13 8.18 33.54
N LEU A 91 5.49 7.73 32.46
CA LEU A 91 4.04 7.58 32.38
C LEU A 91 3.49 6.62 33.45
N ARG A 92 4.32 5.68 33.96
CA ARG A 92 3.89 4.74 35.00
C ARG A 92 3.44 5.42 36.28
N PHE A 93 3.75 6.71 36.50
CA PHE A 93 3.33 7.53 37.61
C PHE A 93 2.12 8.42 37.32
N ASP A 94 1.57 8.39 36.08
CA ASP A 94 0.39 9.19 35.74
C ASP A 94 -0.87 8.55 36.32
N THR A 95 -1.43 9.16 37.34
CA THR A 95 -2.60 8.69 38.07
C THR A 95 -3.87 8.70 37.21
N LEU A 96 -4.03 9.69 36.31
CA LEU A 96 -5.18 9.71 35.43
C LEU A 96 -5.14 8.60 34.38
N LEU A 97 -3.99 8.44 33.75
CA LEU A 97 -3.80 7.36 32.78
C LEU A 97 -4.05 5.99 33.44
N ALA A 98 -3.56 5.79 34.67
CA ALA A 98 -3.81 4.58 35.42
C ALA A 98 -5.32 4.34 35.70
N ALA A 99 -6.04 5.39 36.09
CA ALA A 99 -7.49 5.31 36.32
C ALA A 99 -8.28 5.00 35.03
N VAL A 100 -7.93 5.64 33.91
CA VAL A 100 -8.60 5.44 32.61
C VAL A 100 -8.33 4.05 32.04
N ILE A 101 -7.13 3.51 32.27
CA ILE A 101 -6.76 2.14 31.87
C ILE A 101 -7.56 1.09 32.67
N GLY A 102 -8.01 1.43 33.88
CA GLY A 102 -8.82 0.56 34.74
C GLY A 102 -8.05 -0.06 35.89
N LYS A 103 -7.02 0.64 36.44
CA LYS A 103 -6.35 0.23 37.66
C LYS A 103 -7.25 0.46 38.88
N ASP A 104 -7.33 -0.54 39.76
CA ASP A 104 -8.08 -0.45 41.03
C ASP A 104 -7.47 0.60 41.96
N ASP A 105 -6.15 0.62 42.05
CA ASP A 105 -5.39 1.69 42.72
C ASP A 105 -4.59 2.50 41.70
N PRO A 106 -5.12 3.65 41.26
CA PRO A 106 -4.42 4.50 40.29
C PRO A 106 -3.17 5.21 40.84
N GLU A 107 -3.00 5.23 42.13
CA GLU A 107 -1.83 5.80 42.80
C GLU A 107 -0.72 4.76 43.03
N GLY A 108 -1.02 3.46 42.82
CA GLY A 108 -0.05 2.38 42.86
C GLY A 108 0.48 2.01 44.25
N HIS A 109 -0.30 2.23 45.31
CA HIS A 109 0.08 1.81 46.66
C HIS A 109 -0.02 0.27 46.82
N ASP A 110 -0.84 -0.38 45.99
CA ASP A 110 -1.07 -1.82 45.98
C ASP A 110 0.05 -2.63 45.32
N ARG A 111 1.10 -1.97 44.82
CA ARG A 111 2.21 -2.64 44.13
C ARG A 111 2.95 -3.60 45.07
N ARG A 112 3.17 -4.83 44.60
CA ARG A 112 3.80 -5.90 45.36
C ARG A 112 5.22 -5.59 45.81
N ARG A 113 6.02 -4.93 44.93
CA ARG A 113 7.37 -4.52 45.22
C ARG A 113 7.35 -3.11 45.83
N GLU A 114 7.98 -2.94 46.97
CA GLU A 114 8.06 -1.64 47.61
C GLU A 114 8.70 -0.56 46.72
N ALA A 115 9.72 -0.93 45.96
CA ALA A 115 10.41 -0.03 45.04
C ALA A 115 9.51 0.43 43.84
N ASP A 116 8.40 -0.25 43.60
CA ASP A 116 7.44 0.11 42.52
C ASP A 116 6.22 0.85 43.06
N ARG A 117 6.10 1.04 44.40
CA ARG A 117 4.97 1.79 44.96
C ARG A 117 4.97 3.23 44.47
N GLY A 118 3.79 3.74 44.17
CA GLY A 118 3.61 5.04 43.51
C GLY A 118 3.63 4.98 41.98
N ALA A 119 3.97 3.81 41.39
CA ALA A 119 3.99 3.61 39.96
C ALA A 119 2.90 2.59 39.54
N ALA A 120 1.68 3.05 39.36
CA ALA A 120 0.52 2.18 39.10
C ALA A 120 0.61 1.39 37.78
N LEU A 121 1.29 1.96 36.79
CA LEU A 121 1.34 1.38 35.44
C LEU A 121 2.64 0.58 35.18
N ALA A 122 2.65 -0.13 34.07
CA ALA A 122 3.80 -0.93 33.65
C ALA A 122 4.96 -0.03 33.17
N GLY A 123 6.19 -0.38 33.56
CA GLY A 123 7.39 0.22 32.99
C GLY A 123 7.77 -0.39 31.64
N LYS A 124 8.76 0.22 30.98
CA LYS A 124 9.25 -0.19 29.64
C LYS A 124 9.56 -1.68 29.50
N SER A 125 10.19 -2.29 30.50
CA SER A 125 10.57 -3.72 30.44
C SER A 125 9.38 -4.66 30.31
N THR A 126 8.24 -4.31 30.94
CA THR A 126 7.01 -5.11 30.83
C THR A 126 6.36 -4.93 29.46
N LEU A 127 6.28 -3.69 28.97
CA LEU A 127 5.75 -3.38 27.64
C LEU A 127 6.64 -3.92 26.52
N ASN A 128 7.95 -3.95 26.72
CA ASN A 128 8.86 -4.57 25.77
C ASN A 128 8.54 -6.07 25.55
N ARG A 129 8.13 -6.79 26.60
CA ARG A 129 7.70 -8.19 26.49
C ARG A 129 6.38 -8.35 25.71
N LEU A 130 5.52 -7.35 25.72
CA LEU A 130 4.31 -7.30 24.91
C LEU A 130 4.66 -7.17 23.41
N GLU A 131 5.65 -6.37 23.07
CA GLU A 131 6.03 -6.08 21.67
C GLU A 131 6.97 -7.11 21.05
N LEU A 132 7.88 -7.70 21.84
CA LEU A 132 8.92 -8.62 21.35
C LEU A 132 8.43 -10.07 21.32
N GLY A 133 7.53 -10.38 20.38
CA GLY A 133 7.14 -11.76 20.11
C GLY A 133 8.00 -12.42 19.02
N LYS A 134 8.18 -13.73 19.08
CA LYS A 134 8.76 -14.54 18.00
C LYS A 134 7.80 -15.67 17.60
N VAL A 135 8.03 -16.26 16.43
CA VAL A 135 7.31 -17.45 16.01
C VAL A 135 7.71 -18.62 16.93
N GLY A 136 6.72 -19.34 17.45
CA GLY A 136 6.95 -20.47 18.35
C GLY A 136 7.08 -20.09 19.83
N ASP A 137 6.82 -18.85 20.23
CA ASP A 137 6.64 -18.49 21.63
C ASP A 137 5.38 -19.17 22.19
N ASP A 138 5.50 -19.74 23.42
CA ASP A 138 4.47 -20.52 24.09
C ASP A 138 4.58 -20.41 25.63
N ALA A 139 3.90 -21.30 26.34
CA ALA A 139 3.91 -21.35 27.80
C ALA A 139 5.32 -21.60 28.39
N ASP A 140 6.17 -22.32 27.67
CA ASP A 140 7.52 -22.70 28.12
C ASP A 140 8.57 -21.62 27.82
N SER A 141 8.20 -20.58 27.07
CA SER A 141 9.08 -19.44 26.81
C SER A 141 9.46 -18.69 28.08
N ASP A 142 10.74 -18.40 28.30
CA ASP A 142 11.23 -17.73 29.49
C ASP A 142 10.75 -16.29 29.62
N TYR A 143 10.75 -15.54 28.51
CA TYR A 143 10.51 -14.10 28.48
C TYR A 143 9.27 -13.69 27.70
N HIS A 144 8.90 -14.43 26.66
CA HIS A 144 7.85 -14.07 25.70
C HIS A 144 6.64 -14.96 25.91
N LYS A 145 5.85 -14.64 26.93
CA LYS A 145 4.63 -15.38 27.31
C LYS A 145 3.34 -14.72 26.84
N ILE A 146 3.44 -13.65 26.08
CA ILE A 146 2.30 -12.97 25.45
C ILE A 146 2.45 -13.14 23.93
N VAL A 147 1.57 -13.92 23.33
CA VAL A 147 1.67 -14.31 21.93
C VAL A 147 0.50 -13.74 21.15
N ALA A 148 0.80 -12.88 20.16
CA ALA A 148 -0.20 -12.28 19.28
C ALA A 148 -0.64 -13.25 18.18
N ASP A 149 -1.92 -13.36 17.91
CA ASP A 149 -2.48 -13.89 16.68
C ASP A 149 -2.66 -12.74 15.68
N LEU A 150 -1.75 -12.64 14.70
CA LEU A 150 -1.74 -11.53 13.75
C LEU A 150 -2.94 -11.56 12.80
N ASP A 151 -3.46 -12.74 12.49
CA ASP A 151 -4.64 -12.88 11.64
C ASP A 151 -5.92 -12.47 12.38
N ALA A 152 -6.06 -12.83 13.65
CA ALA A 152 -7.16 -12.37 14.51
C ALA A 152 -7.12 -10.86 14.71
N ILE A 153 -5.93 -10.25 14.86
CA ILE A 153 -5.78 -8.79 14.97
C ILE A 153 -6.25 -8.09 13.69
N GLU A 154 -5.88 -8.61 12.52
CA GLU A 154 -6.34 -8.04 11.25
C GLU A 154 -7.84 -8.22 11.06
N ASP A 155 -8.39 -9.37 11.46
CA ASP A 155 -9.83 -9.64 11.45
C ASP A 155 -10.60 -8.65 12.32
N LEU A 156 -10.04 -8.29 13.48
CA LEU A 156 -10.65 -7.30 14.38
C LEU A 156 -10.78 -5.91 13.73
N LEU A 157 -9.82 -5.47 12.91
CA LEU A 157 -9.95 -4.21 12.17
C LEU A 157 -11.17 -4.23 11.24
N ILE A 158 -11.38 -5.35 10.56
CA ILE A 158 -12.53 -5.54 9.67
C ILE A 158 -13.84 -5.57 10.47
N ASP A 159 -13.87 -6.26 11.60
CA ASP A 159 -15.05 -6.36 12.47
C ASP A 159 -15.45 -5.00 13.03
N LEU A 160 -14.49 -4.18 13.48
CA LEU A 160 -14.75 -2.82 13.94
C LEU A 160 -15.38 -1.96 12.83
N PHE A 161 -14.94 -2.11 11.58
CA PHE A 161 -15.56 -1.45 10.44
C PHE A 161 -17.01 -1.93 10.22
N LEU A 162 -17.23 -3.23 10.18
CA LEU A 162 -18.54 -3.82 9.91
C LEU A 162 -19.56 -3.44 10.98
N GLU A 163 -19.17 -3.46 12.24
CA GLU A 163 -20.02 -3.14 13.40
C GLU A 163 -20.29 -1.64 13.56
N ALA A 164 -19.34 -0.81 13.11
CA ALA A 164 -19.54 0.63 13.10
C ALA A 164 -20.68 1.07 12.17
N HIS A 165 -21.10 0.21 11.23
CA HIS A 165 -22.19 0.45 10.29
C HIS A 165 -23.42 -0.39 10.66
N GLN A 166 -24.50 0.26 11.08
CA GLN A 166 -25.77 -0.42 11.42
C GLN A 166 -26.45 -1.02 10.18
N THR A 167 -26.30 -0.36 9.04
CA THR A 167 -26.81 -0.80 7.73
C THR A 167 -25.66 -0.83 6.73
N PRO A 168 -25.70 -1.70 5.69
CA PRO A 168 -24.68 -1.70 4.67
C PRO A 168 -24.61 -0.31 3.99
N PRO A 169 -23.40 0.23 3.78
CA PRO A 169 -23.22 1.40 2.94
C PRO A 169 -23.74 1.12 1.51
N PRO A 170 -24.14 2.15 0.74
CA PRO A 170 -24.56 1.97 -0.66
C PRO A 170 -23.46 1.34 -1.51
N GLU A 171 -22.22 1.70 -1.24
CA GLU A 171 -21.01 1.21 -1.90
C GLU A 171 -19.85 1.21 -0.89
N ILE A 172 -18.98 0.22 -0.99
CA ILE A 172 -17.73 0.10 -0.25
C ILE A 172 -16.59 0.39 -1.20
N ILE A 173 -15.79 1.40 -0.88
CA ILE A 173 -14.60 1.76 -1.65
C ILE A 173 -13.38 1.27 -0.87
N LEU A 174 -12.62 0.34 -1.45
CA LEU A 174 -11.40 -0.20 -0.90
C LEU A 174 -10.20 0.46 -1.58
N ASP A 175 -9.52 1.33 -0.88
CA ASP A 175 -8.28 1.95 -1.34
C ASP A 175 -7.09 1.16 -0.82
N MET A 176 -6.22 0.68 -1.72
CA MET A 176 -5.02 -0.06 -1.39
C MET A 176 -3.78 0.68 -1.87
N ASP A 177 -2.80 0.82 -0.98
CA ASP A 177 -1.54 1.49 -1.31
C ASP A 177 -0.38 0.93 -0.46
N PRO A 178 0.79 0.71 -1.02
CA PRO A 178 2.01 0.51 -0.25
C PRO A 178 2.62 1.88 0.09
N THR A 179 3.36 1.90 1.18
CA THR A 179 4.23 3.05 1.48
C THR A 179 5.58 2.53 1.96
N ASP A 180 6.60 3.37 1.93
CA ASP A 180 7.86 3.09 2.58
C ASP A 180 7.76 3.31 4.10
N SER A 181 8.60 2.60 4.82
CA SER A 181 8.86 2.84 6.24
C SER A 181 10.38 2.77 6.42
N PRO A 182 11.06 3.94 6.47
CA PRO A 182 12.52 4.02 6.53
C PRO A 182 13.12 3.26 7.71
N VAL A 183 14.22 2.57 7.46
CA VAL A 183 14.90 1.75 8.46
C VAL A 183 16.38 2.10 8.52
N HIS A 184 16.82 2.59 9.67
CA HIS A 184 18.21 3.06 9.86
C HIS A 184 19.13 2.01 10.52
N GLY A 185 18.58 0.91 11.06
CA GLY A 185 19.33 -0.16 11.71
C GLY A 185 19.43 -1.43 10.84
N GLU A 186 19.85 -2.54 11.44
CA GLU A 186 20.06 -3.85 10.80
C GLU A 186 18.87 -4.81 11.02
N GLN A 187 17.65 -4.32 10.85
CA GLN A 187 16.43 -5.11 11.06
C GLN A 187 16.21 -6.15 9.96
N TRP A 188 15.70 -7.30 10.32
CA TRP A 188 15.37 -8.36 9.37
C TRP A 188 14.21 -7.93 8.45
N GLY A 189 14.40 -8.12 7.14
CA GLY A 189 13.43 -7.71 6.11
C GLY A 189 13.62 -6.26 5.63
N ARG A 190 14.60 -5.54 6.18
CA ARG A 190 15.07 -4.28 5.63
C ARG A 190 15.78 -4.54 4.31
N HIS A 191 15.36 -3.90 3.24
CA HIS A 191 16.03 -3.94 1.94
C HIS A 191 16.06 -2.56 1.30
N PHE A 192 17.05 -2.34 0.40
CA PHE A 192 17.08 -1.14 -0.40
C PHE A 192 15.97 -1.17 -1.45
N GLN A 193 15.13 -0.14 -1.46
CA GLN A 193 14.04 0.00 -2.41
C GLN A 193 14.35 1.13 -3.40
N ALA A 194 14.62 0.77 -4.65
CA ALA A 194 15.04 1.73 -5.67
C ALA A 194 13.99 2.83 -5.98
N HIS A 195 12.71 2.56 -5.74
CA HIS A 195 11.65 3.55 -5.96
C HIS A 195 11.72 4.68 -4.94
N TYR A 196 12.06 4.37 -3.68
CA TYR A 196 12.16 5.34 -2.58
C TYR A 196 13.60 5.81 -2.33
N ASP A 197 14.60 5.18 -2.99
CA ASP A 197 16.05 5.45 -2.85
C ASP A 197 16.56 5.30 -1.41
N GLU A 198 15.99 4.35 -0.66
CA GLU A 198 16.36 4.11 0.73
C GLU A 198 16.16 2.67 1.20
N TYR A 199 16.75 2.35 2.36
CA TYR A 199 16.49 1.09 3.07
C TYR A 199 15.21 1.20 3.88
N CYS A 200 14.22 0.37 3.55
CA CYS A 200 12.92 0.44 4.19
C CYS A 200 12.25 -0.93 4.35
N PHE A 201 11.16 -0.96 5.12
CA PHE A 201 10.06 -1.90 4.96
C PHE A 201 9.05 -1.31 3.96
N LEU A 202 8.17 -2.18 3.43
CA LEU A 202 7.13 -1.78 2.49
C LEU A 202 5.74 -2.19 3.01
N PRO A 203 5.20 -1.56 4.06
CA PRO A 203 3.87 -1.87 4.56
C PRO A 203 2.81 -1.65 3.50
N LEU A 204 1.79 -2.52 3.50
CA LEU A 204 0.61 -2.44 2.65
C LEU A 204 -0.60 -2.06 3.50
N TYR A 205 -1.28 -1.00 3.11
CA TYR A 205 -2.48 -0.52 3.78
C TYR A 205 -3.71 -0.71 2.90
N VAL A 206 -4.86 -0.95 3.54
CA VAL A 206 -6.16 -0.87 2.90
C VAL A 206 -7.11 -0.07 3.77
N PHE A 207 -7.74 0.93 3.16
CA PHE A 207 -8.74 1.77 3.81
C PHE A 207 -10.10 1.65 3.13
N CYS A 208 -11.15 1.90 3.92
CA CYS A 208 -12.48 2.23 3.43
C CYS A 208 -12.91 3.57 4.05
N GLY A 209 -12.80 4.66 3.27
CA GLY A 209 -12.91 6.00 3.82
C GLY A 209 -11.87 6.24 4.92
N ASP A 210 -12.32 6.54 6.14
CA ASP A 210 -11.45 6.73 7.29
C ASP A 210 -11.10 5.41 8.03
N PHE A 211 -11.77 4.30 7.73
CA PHE A 211 -11.52 3.02 8.40
C PHE A 211 -10.30 2.31 7.82
N LEU A 212 -9.35 1.99 8.67
CA LEU A 212 -8.27 1.08 8.35
C LEU A 212 -8.77 -0.37 8.41
N LEU A 213 -8.62 -1.11 7.31
CA LEU A 213 -9.06 -2.51 7.20
C LEU A 213 -7.89 -3.49 7.19
N ALA A 214 -6.72 -3.07 6.75
CA ALA A 214 -5.50 -3.88 6.79
C ALA A 214 -4.26 -2.99 6.88
N ALA A 215 -3.25 -3.46 7.64
CA ALA A 215 -1.93 -2.87 7.74
C ALA A 215 -0.90 -4.00 7.86
N ARG A 216 -0.34 -4.42 6.74
CA ARG A 216 0.62 -5.54 6.67
C ARG A 216 2.02 -5.05 6.44
N LEU A 217 2.90 -5.30 7.38
CA LEU A 217 4.33 -5.06 7.22
C LEU A 217 4.93 -6.09 6.24
N ARG A 218 5.71 -5.61 5.28
CA ARG A 218 6.36 -6.45 4.27
C ARG A 218 7.85 -6.08 4.18
N PRO A 219 8.72 -7.03 3.77
CA PRO A 219 10.11 -6.71 3.47
C PRO A 219 10.23 -5.65 2.37
N GLY A 220 11.32 -4.89 2.36
CA GLY A 220 11.54 -3.82 1.38
C GLY A 220 11.85 -4.31 -0.04
N ASP A 221 12.20 -5.59 -0.22
CA ASP A 221 12.55 -6.19 -1.53
C ASP A 221 11.36 -6.80 -2.29
N VAL A 222 10.16 -6.75 -1.72
CA VAL A 222 8.97 -7.29 -2.41
C VAL A 222 8.39 -6.29 -3.39
N SER A 223 7.65 -6.79 -4.38
CA SER A 223 6.86 -5.92 -5.27
C SER A 223 5.76 -5.17 -4.51
N ALA A 224 5.33 -4.03 -5.03
CA ALA A 224 4.21 -3.27 -4.48
C ALA A 224 2.94 -4.13 -4.31
N THR A 225 2.72 -5.09 -5.21
CA THR A 225 1.54 -5.96 -5.27
C THR A 225 1.66 -7.25 -4.46
N ALA A 226 2.84 -7.52 -3.85
CA ALA A 226 3.04 -8.76 -3.10
C ALA A 226 1.99 -8.91 -1.99
N GLY A 227 1.23 -10.02 -2.01
CA GLY A 227 0.18 -10.32 -1.05
C GLY A 227 -1.14 -9.54 -1.24
N ALA A 228 -1.24 -8.61 -2.21
CA ALA A 228 -2.42 -7.78 -2.44
C ALA A 228 -3.68 -8.60 -2.75
N VAL A 229 -3.54 -9.65 -3.58
CA VAL A 229 -4.66 -10.55 -3.92
C VAL A 229 -5.24 -11.21 -2.67
N ALA A 230 -4.39 -11.77 -1.81
CA ALA A 230 -4.84 -12.45 -0.58
C ALA A 230 -5.54 -11.49 0.39
N VAL A 231 -5.03 -10.25 0.51
CA VAL A 231 -5.67 -9.20 1.32
C VAL A 231 -7.04 -8.84 0.76
N LEU A 232 -7.15 -8.59 -0.55
CA LEU A 232 -8.41 -8.27 -1.19
C LEU A 232 -9.43 -9.41 -1.05
N GLU A 233 -9.01 -10.65 -1.26
CA GLU A 233 -9.87 -11.84 -1.09
C GLU A 233 -10.41 -11.97 0.33
N LYS A 234 -9.56 -11.78 1.33
CA LYS A 234 -9.95 -11.79 2.75
C LYS A 234 -10.99 -10.72 3.03
N LEU A 235 -10.73 -9.48 2.62
CA LEU A 235 -11.64 -8.34 2.82
C LEU A 235 -13.00 -8.57 2.15
N VAL A 236 -13.01 -8.92 0.86
CA VAL A 236 -14.26 -9.16 0.11
C VAL A 236 -15.05 -10.31 0.73
N THR A 237 -14.40 -11.38 1.14
CA THR A 237 -15.06 -12.53 1.78
C THR A 237 -15.72 -12.13 3.10
N ARG A 238 -15.01 -11.39 3.99
CA ARG A 238 -15.53 -10.94 5.27
C ARG A 238 -16.67 -9.92 5.10
N ILE A 239 -16.51 -8.95 4.21
CA ILE A 239 -17.52 -7.94 3.92
C ILE A 239 -18.81 -8.58 3.41
N ARG A 240 -18.70 -9.52 2.44
CA ARG A 240 -19.87 -10.20 1.86
C ARG A 240 -20.51 -11.24 2.78
N ALA A 241 -19.77 -11.79 3.72
CA ALA A 241 -20.37 -12.60 4.78
C ALA A 241 -21.38 -11.79 5.61
N ARG A 242 -21.16 -10.50 5.82
CA ARG A 242 -22.07 -9.58 6.51
C ARG A 242 -23.09 -8.93 5.59
N TRP A 243 -22.65 -8.53 4.38
CA TRP A 243 -23.47 -7.80 3.39
C TRP A 243 -23.32 -8.43 1.99
N PRO A 244 -24.07 -9.51 1.69
CA PRO A 244 -23.86 -10.33 0.48
C PRO A 244 -23.94 -9.56 -0.84
N ASN A 245 -24.79 -8.53 -0.91
CA ASN A 245 -25.09 -7.80 -2.15
C ASN A 245 -24.48 -6.41 -2.21
N VAL A 246 -23.59 -6.05 -1.28
CA VAL A 246 -22.98 -4.72 -1.27
C VAL A 246 -22.08 -4.55 -2.49
N LYS A 247 -22.17 -3.40 -3.13
CA LYS A 247 -21.22 -2.99 -4.17
C LYS A 247 -19.87 -2.71 -3.56
N ILE A 248 -18.82 -3.22 -4.20
CA ILE A 248 -17.44 -2.98 -3.79
C ILE A 248 -16.68 -2.42 -4.98
N LEU A 249 -16.05 -1.26 -4.80
CA LEU A 249 -15.13 -0.63 -5.73
C LEU A 249 -13.72 -0.71 -5.14
N PHE A 250 -12.80 -1.31 -5.87
CA PHE A 250 -11.38 -1.38 -5.52
C PHE A 250 -10.60 -0.28 -6.27
N ARG A 251 -9.75 0.46 -5.55
CA ARG A 251 -8.90 1.50 -6.12
C ARG A 251 -7.45 1.29 -5.71
N ALA A 252 -6.53 1.47 -6.64
CA ALA A 252 -5.10 1.39 -6.39
C ALA A 252 -4.30 2.19 -7.43
N ASP A 253 -3.02 2.36 -7.18
CA ASP A 253 -2.12 3.03 -8.12
C ASP A 253 -1.75 2.14 -9.33
N GLY A 254 -0.84 2.65 -10.18
CA GLY A 254 -0.44 1.96 -11.43
C GLY A 254 0.34 0.67 -11.21
N ALA A 255 0.96 0.47 -10.04
CA ALA A 255 1.68 -0.76 -9.75
C ALA A 255 0.73 -1.97 -9.64
N PHE A 256 -0.53 -1.73 -9.28
CA PHE A 256 -1.55 -2.77 -9.09
C PHE A 256 -2.28 -3.20 -10.38
N SER A 257 -1.90 -2.69 -11.55
CA SER A 257 -2.51 -3.07 -12.84
C SER A 257 -2.09 -4.46 -13.34
N GLU A 258 -1.80 -5.39 -12.45
CA GLU A 258 -1.38 -6.76 -12.75
C GLU A 258 -2.57 -7.71 -12.93
N GLU A 259 -2.42 -8.71 -13.82
CA GLU A 259 -3.46 -9.68 -14.15
C GLU A 259 -4.06 -10.37 -12.93
N GLY A 260 -3.22 -10.79 -11.97
CA GLY A 260 -3.69 -11.53 -10.79
C GLY A 260 -4.73 -10.76 -9.99
N LEU A 261 -4.54 -9.45 -9.82
CA LEU A 261 -5.44 -8.60 -9.07
C LEU A 261 -6.69 -8.23 -9.87
N LEU A 262 -6.51 -7.91 -11.17
CA LEU A 262 -7.62 -7.59 -12.08
C LEU A 262 -8.58 -8.80 -12.22
N ALA A 263 -8.03 -9.99 -12.42
CA ALA A 263 -8.80 -11.24 -12.51
C ALA A 263 -9.48 -11.58 -11.17
N CYS A 264 -8.82 -11.33 -10.04
CA CYS A 264 -9.42 -11.51 -8.71
C CYS A 264 -10.67 -10.63 -8.54
N CYS A 265 -10.57 -9.33 -8.89
CA CYS A 265 -11.71 -8.42 -8.86
C CYS A 265 -12.84 -8.92 -9.76
N GLU A 266 -12.54 -9.27 -11.02
CA GLU A 266 -13.51 -9.74 -12.00
C GLU A 266 -14.22 -11.02 -11.55
N ASN A 267 -13.48 -12.01 -11.05
CA ASN A 267 -14.01 -13.29 -10.59
C ASN A 267 -14.87 -13.13 -9.31
N ARG A 268 -14.61 -12.12 -8.52
CA ARG A 268 -15.35 -11.83 -7.29
C ARG A 268 -16.39 -10.73 -7.46
N HIS A 269 -16.70 -10.30 -8.68
CA HIS A 269 -17.65 -9.22 -8.95
C HIS A 269 -17.37 -7.94 -8.16
N VAL A 270 -16.09 -7.56 -8.09
CA VAL A 270 -15.62 -6.31 -7.52
C VAL A 270 -15.35 -5.35 -8.67
N ASP A 271 -15.94 -4.17 -8.63
CA ASP A 271 -15.60 -3.11 -9.55
C ASP A 271 -14.21 -2.57 -9.21
N TYR A 272 -13.46 -2.10 -10.20
CA TYR A 272 -12.16 -1.51 -9.94
C TYR A 272 -11.87 -0.30 -10.82
N VAL A 273 -11.04 0.61 -10.28
CA VAL A 273 -10.43 1.74 -10.99
C VAL A 273 -8.97 1.84 -10.53
N ILE A 274 -8.06 1.41 -11.38
CA ILE A 274 -6.64 1.26 -11.07
C ILE A 274 -5.82 2.09 -12.04
N GLY A 275 -4.82 2.82 -11.55
CA GLY A 275 -3.86 3.50 -12.41
C GLY A 275 -3.24 2.54 -13.41
N LEU A 276 -2.90 3.04 -14.59
CA LEU A 276 -2.19 2.26 -15.60
C LEU A 276 -0.98 3.05 -16.10
N PRO A 277 0.24 2.51 -15.97
CA PRO A 277 1.42 3.16 -16.52
C PRO A 277 1.28 3.36 -18.04
N GLY A 278 1.57 4.59 -18.48
CA GLY A 278 1.56 4.92 -19.90
C GLY A 278 2.68 4.16 -20.64
N ASN A 279 2.37 3.79 -21.89
CA ASN A 279 3.36 3.19 -22.78
C ASN A 279 3.12 3.67 -24.22
N SER A 280 4.08 3.41 -25.10
CA SER A 280 4.05 3.88 -26.50
C SER A 280 2.80 3.43 -27.28
N ARG A 281 2.26 2.25 -26.98
CA ARG A 281 1.05 1.74 -27.66
C ARG A 281 -0.20 2.52 -27.24
N LEU A 282 -0.36 2.79 -25.95
CA LEU A 282 -1.46 3.60 -25.43
C LEU A 282 -1.36 5.05 -25.92
N LEU A 283 -0.16 5.62 -25.91
CA LEU A 283 0.05 7.00 -26.40
C LEU A 283 -0.21 7.11 -27.91
N ALA A 284 0.07 6.07 -28.70
CA ALA A 284 -0.19 6.03 -30.13
C ALA A 284 -1.68 6.05 -30.51
N GLU A 285 -2.57 5.79 -29.54
CA GLU A 285 -4.03 5.89 -29.75
C GLU A 285 -4.56 7.33 -29.62
N LEU A 286 -3.75 8.30 -29.12
CA LEU A 286 -4.20 9.61 -28.66
C LEU A 286 -3.57 10.83 -29.40
N PRO A 287 -2.99 10.72 -30.60
CA PRO A 287 -2.34 11.89 -31.22
C PRO A 287 -3.31 13.04 -31.51
N GLN A 288 -4.56 12.72 -31.85
CA GLN A 288 -5.58 13.70 -32.18
C GLN A 288 -5.98 14.52 -30.94
N GLU A 289 -6.26 13.85 -29.82
CA GLU A 289 -6.63 14.48 -28.57
C GLU A 289 -5.48 15.33 -28.01
N GLN A 290 -4.23 14.84 -28.13
CA GLN A 290 -3.07 15.61 -27.68
C GLN A 290 -2.89 16.90 -28.50
N ARG A 291 -3.04 16.85 -29.84
CA ARG A 291 -2.99 18.04 -30.70
C ARG A 291 -4.12 19.02 -30.36
N GLN A 292 -5.31 18.51 -30.16
CA GLN A 292 -6.48 19.33 -29.80
C GLN A 292 -6.26 20.06 -28.49
N MET A 293 -5.78 19.37 -27.45
CA MET A 293 -5.52 19.97 -26.14
C MET A 293 -4.35 20.95 -26.18
N ALA A 294 -3.29 20.66 -26.93
CA ALA A 294 -2.17 21.59 -27.12
C ALA A 294 -2.63 22.88 -27.81
N SER A 295 -3.46 22.78 -28.84
CA SER A 295 -4.02 23.96 -29.55
C SER A 295 -4.97 24.74 -28.66
N ALA A 296 -5.83 24.09 -27.88
CA ALA A 296 -6.76 24.75 -26.98
C ALA A 296 -6.01 25.48 -25.85
N SER A 297 -5.02 24.84 -25.22
CA SER A 297 -4.20 25.44 -24.19
C SER A 297 -3.36 26.65 -24.71
N ALA A 298 -2.85 26.53 -25.94
CA ALA A 298 -2.14 27.66 -26.59
C ALA A 298 -3.07 28.85 -26.84
N ALA A 299 -4.35 28.63 -27.10
CA ALA A 299 -5.35 29.66 -27.35
C ALA A 299 -5.90 30.29 -26.06
N SER A 300 -6.16 29.46 -25.02
CA SER A 300 -6.73 29.92 -23.74
C SER A 300 -5.66 30.45 -22.77
N GLY A 301 -4.42 29.99 -22.88
CA GLY A 301 -3.36 30.24 -21.89
C GLY A 301 -3.53 29.42 -20.60
N GLU A 302 -4.51 28.53 -20.55
CA GLU A 302 -4.84 27.69 -19.38
C GLU A 302 -4.63 26.19 -19.67
N SER A 303 -4.75 25.38 -18.62
CA SER A 303 -4.71 23.92 -18.76
C SER A 303 -5.99 23.42 -19.39
N GLU A 304 -5.87 22.66 -20.47
CA GLU A 304 -7.00 22.07 -21.18
C GLU A 304 -6.94 20.54 -21.10
N ARG A 305 -8.10 19.89 -20.95
CA ARG A 305 -8.17 18.45 -20.80
C ARG A 305 -9.38 17.82 -21.49
N THR A 306 -9.20 16.56 -21.89
CA THR A 306 -10.28 15.71 -22.43
C THR A 306 -10.09 14.27 -21.93
N TYR A 307 -11.14 13.47 -22.07
CA TYR A 307 -11.15 12.06 -21.63
C TYR A 307 -11.61 11.19 -22.79
N ARG A 308 -10.95 10.02 -22.93
CA ARG A 308 -11.27 9.05 -23.97
C ARG A 308 -11.31 7.63 -23.39
N ASP A 309 -12.33 6.88 -23.80
CA ASP A 309 -12.40 5.44 -23.60
C ASP A 309 -11.60 4.69 -24.67
N LEU A 310 -10.79 3.74 -24.24
CA LEU A 310 -9.99 2.85 -25.07
C LEU A 310 -10.27 1.40 -24.68
N GLU A 311 -10.17 0.50 -25.64
CA GLU A 311 -10.05 -0.93 -25.40
C GLU A 311 -8.59 -1.34 -25.53
N TYR A 312 -8.01 -1.88 -24.46
CA TYR A 312 -6.60 -2.19 -24.42
C TYR A 312 -6.31 -3.55 -23.82
N ARG A 313 -5.29 -4.19 -24.37
CA ARG A 313 -4.71 -5.43 -23.87
C ARG A 313 -3.18 -5.31 -23.93
N THR A 314 -2.48 -5.73 -22.86
CA THR A 314 -1.02 -5.92 -22.91
C THR A 314 -0.67 -7.06 -23.87
N LEU A 315 0.59 -7.14 -24.29
CA LEU A 315 1.00 -8.18 -25.25
C LEU A 315 0.82 -9.59 -24.66
N ASP A 316 1.39 -9.83 -23.49
CA ASP A 316 1.51 -11.17 -22.92
C ASP A 316 0.99 -11.28 -21.46
N SER A 317 0.83 -10.16 -20.73
CA SER A 317 0.54 -10.20 -19.29
C SER A 317 -0.96 -10.17 -18.95
N TRP A 318 -1.83 -9.63 -19.80
CA TRP A 318 -3.28 -9.64 -19.57
C TRP A 318 -3.97 -10.74 -20.35
N SER A 319 -4.88 -11.46 -19.70
CA SER A 319 -5.64 -12.55 -20.31
C SER A 319 -6.70 -12.06 -21.31
N ARG A 320 -7.19 -10.82 -21.14
CA ARG A 320 -8.27 -10.23 -21.95
C ARG A 320 -8.08 -8.75 -22.21
N THR A 321 -8.84 -8.22 -23.17
CA THR A 321 -8.98 -6.78 -23.39
C THR A 321 -9.83 -6.17 -22.28
N ARG A 322 -9.44 -4.98 -21.80
CA ARG A 322 -10.12 -4.23 -20.73
C ARG A 322 -10.34 -2.78 -21.14
N ARG A 323 -11.36 -2.17 -20.58
CA ARG A 323 -11.61 -0.73 -20.70
C ARG A 323 -10.49 0.06 -20.04
N VAL A 324 -9.91 0.98 -20.77
CA VAL A 324 -8.91 1.94 -20.29
C VAL A 324 -9.44 3.34 -20.57
N VAL A 325 -9.44 4.18 -19.54
CA VAL A 325 -9.75 5.60 -19.68
C VAL A 325 -8.45 6.39 -19.74
N ALA A 326 -8.29 7.17 -20.79
CA ALA A 326 -7.21 8.13 -20.94
C ALA A 326 -7.68 9.54 -20.53
N LYS A 327 -6.96 10.19 -19.62
CA LYS A 327 -7.00 11.65 -19.46
C LYS A 327 -5.89 12.26 -20.33
N VAL A 328 -6.25 13.10 -21.26
CA VAL A 328 -5.31 13.87 -22.06
C VAL A 328 -5.41 15.33 -21.62
N GLU A 329 -4.36 15.85 -21.03
CA GLU A 329 -4.28 17.21 -20.51
C GLU A 329 -3.06 17.90 -21.12
N HIS A 330 -3.19 19.17 -21.44
CA HIS A 330 -2.08 20.00 -21.84
C HIS A 330 -1.96 21.18 -20.88
N LEU A 331 -0.78 21.32 -20.28
CA LEU A 331 -0.44 22.38 -19.33
C LEU A 331 0.18 23.57 -20.07
N PRO A 332 -0.03 24.82 -19.63
CA PRO A 332 0.50 26.00 -20.30
C PRO A 332 2.04 26.05 -20.31
N GLY A 333 2.61 26.97 -21.11
CA GLY A 333 4.02 26.97 -21.47
C GLY A 333 5.03 27.23 -20.35
N ASP A 334 4.59 27.80 -19.23
CA ASP A 334 5.38 28.03 -18.02
C ASP A 334 5.58 26.74 -17.19
N MET A 335 4.82 25.66 -17.47
CA MET A 335 4.85 24.39 -16.76
C MET A 335 5.83 23.36 -17.35
N GLY A 336 6.65 23.74 -18.35
CA GLY A 336 7.68 22.91 -18.98
C GLY A 336 7.36 22.45 -20.39
N GLU A 337 8.18 21.56 -20.94
CA GLU A 337 8.06 21.01 -22.30
C GLU A 337 7.63 19.55 -22.27
N THR A 338 6.88 19.11 -23.29
CA THR A 338 6.51 17.71 -23.46
C THR A 338 7.70 16.86 -23.90
N VAL A 339 8.40 17.34 -24.94
CA VAL A 339 9.59 16.73 -25.53
C VAL A 339 10.55 17.85 -25.89
N SER A 340 11.78 17.81 -25.39
CA SER A 340 12.79 18.79 -25.78
C SER A 340 13.30 18.53 -27.20
N ALA A 341 13.84 19.57 -27.84
CA ALA A 341 14.45 19.44 -29.17
C ALA A 341 15.57 18.39 -29.21
N SER A 342 16.34 18.26 -28.11
CA SER A 342 17.39 17.24 -27.98
C SER A 342 16.84 15.82 -27.90
N GLN A 343 15.72 15.61 -27.19
CA GLN A 343 15.04 14.32 -27.11
C GLN A 343 14.42 13.93 -28.46
N ALA A 344 13.86 14.89 -29.20
CA ALA A 344 13.35 14.64 -30.55
C ALA A 344 14.47 14.27 -31.53
N ALA A 345 15.62 14.95 -31.46
CA ALA A 345 16.78 14.62 -32.26
C ALA A 345 17.35 13.24 -31.91
N GLN A 346 17.41 12.87 -30.64
CA GLN A 346 17.84 11.55 -30.21
C GLN A 346 16.92 10.46 -30.74
N ALA A 347 15.61 10.64 -30.65
CA ALA A 347 14.64 9.69 -31.19
C ALA A 347 14.77 9.49 -32.70
N ALA A 348 15.12 10.53 -33.44
CA ALA A 348 15.41 10.44 -34.87
C ALA A 348 16.68 9.62 -35.15
N CYS A 349 17.76 9.85 -34.41
CA CYS A 349 18.99 9.08 -34.52
C CYS A 349 18.77 7.59 -34.18
N ASP A 350 18.00 7.30 -33.15
CA ASP A 350 17.67 5.92 -32.74
C ASP A 350 16.85 5.20 -33.81
N ALA A 351 15.90 5.90 -34.45
CA ALA A 351 15.11 5.36 -35.54
C ALA A 351 15.98 5.04 -36.78
N GLU A 352 16.88 5.93 -37.15
CA GLU A 352 17.83 5.69 -38.26
C GLU A 352 18.79 4.53 -37.97
N ALA A 353 19.23 4.39 -36.71
CA ALA A 353 20.08 3.25 -36.30
C ALA A 353 19.34 1.91 -36.43
N LEU A 354 18.07 1.85 -36.05
CA LEU A 354 17.23 0.67 -36.21
C LEU A 354 16.91 0.35 -37.68
N GLU A 355 16.71 1.37 -38.52
CA GLU A 355 16.54 1.18 -39.97
C GLU A 355 17.81 0.59 -40.60
N ARG A 356 19.01 1.07 -40.22
CA ARG A 356 20.28 0.49 -40.67
C ARG A 356 20.43 -0.97 -40.23
N GLN A 357 20.12 -1.28 -38.97
CA GLN A 357 20.18 -2.67 -38.48
C GLN A 357 19.20 -3.58 -39.21
N ALA A 358 18.00 -3.09 -39.54
CA ALA A 358 17.01 -3.85 -40.30
C ALA A 358 17.51 -4.12 -41.73
N ALA A 359 18.12 -3.14 -42.41
CA ALA A 359 18.67 -3.27 -43.76
C ALA A 359 19.86 -4.25 -43.79
N GLU A 360 20.76 -4.18 -42.79
CA GLU A 360 21.88 -5.15 -42.66
C GLU A 360 21.36 -6.58 -42.43
N ALA A 361 20.39 -6.75 -41.53
CA ALA A 361 19.79 -8.06 -41.27
C ALA A 361 19.09 -8.61 -42.54
N GLU A 362 18.44 -7.76 -43.33
CA GLU A 362 17.83 -8.13 -44.59
C GLU A 362 18.86 -8.62 -45.61
N SER A 363 19.96 -7.93 -45.76
CA SER A 363 21.07 -8.35 -46.64
C SER A 363 21.61 -9.72 -46.23
N LEU A 364 21.83 -9.94 -44.92
CA LEU A 364 22.29 -11.24 -44.40
C LEU A 364 21.27 -12.36 -44.61
N ALA A 365 20.00 -12.07 -44.39
CA ALA A 365 18.91 -13.05 -44.59
C ALA A 365 18.77 -13.43 -46.05
N ARG A 366 18.93 -12.49 -46.97
CA ARG A 366 18.92 -12.73 -48.41
C ARG A 366 20.08 -13.64 -48.80
N THR A 367 21.30 -13.37 -48.36
CA THR A 367 22.47 -14.24 -48.61
C THR A 367 22.26 -15.65 -48.04
N ALA A 368 21.70 -15.76 -46.83
CA ALA A 368 21.39 -17.06 -46.23
C ALA A 368 20.31 -17.82 -47.01
N ALA A 369 19.31 -17.13 -47.55
CA ALA A 369 18.28 -17.74 -48.40
C ALA A 369 18.86 -18.24 -49.74
N GLU A 370 19.75 -17.47 -50.39
CA GLU A 370 20.42 -17.84 -51.60
C GLU A 370 21.31 -19.09 -51.41
N GLN A 371 22.05 -19.15 -50.31
CA GLN A 371 22.87 -20.30 -49.90
C GLN A 371 21.99 -21.54 -49.63
N ALA A 372 20.88 -21.37 -48.92
CA ALA A 372 19.93 -22.45 -48.64
C ALA A 372 19.32 -23.02 -49.94
N ALA A 373 18.93 -22.15 -50.86
CA ALA A 373 18.41 -22.56 -52.17
C ALA A 373 19.43 -23.32 -53.02
N SER A 374 20.71 -22.84 -53.02
CA SER A 374 21.80 -23.53 -53.73
C SER A 374 22.10 -24.91 -53.13
N GLN A 375 22.14 -25.03 -51.82
CA GLN A 375 22.38 -26.32 -51.16
C GLN A 375 21.18 -27.27 -51.31
N ALA A 376 19.95 -26.79 -51.31
CA ALA A 376 18.77 -27.60 -51.60
C ALA A 376 18.82 -28.18 -53.02
N ALA A 377 19.15 -27.37 -54.04
CA ALA A 377 19.33 -27.81 -55.42
C ALA A 377 20.47 -28.85 -55.59
N ALA A 378 21.61 -28.62 -54.94
CA ALA A 378 22.72 -29.58 -54.94
C ALA A 378 22.32 -30.92 -54.27
N ALA A 379 21.59 -30.87 -53.14
CA ALA A 379 21.11 -32.08 -52.48
C ALA A 379 20.11 -32.87 -53.35
N GLU A 380 19.22 -32.18 -54.07
CA GLU A 380 18.29 -32.79 -54.99
C GLU A 380 19.01 -33.48 -56.15
N GLN A 381 20.05 -32.84 -56.74
CA GLN A 381 20.87 -33.46 -57.80
C GLN A 381 21.60 -34.72 -57.29
N GLN A 382 22.12 -34.70 -56.06
CA GLN A 382 22.75 -35.87 -55.48
C GLN A 382 21.77 -36.99 -55.17
N GLU A 383 20.57 -36.68 -54.75
CA GLU A 383 19.49 -37.67 -54.59
C GLU A 383 19.10 -38.32 -55.91
N GLN A 384 18.97 -37.54 -56.98
CA GLN A 384 18.69 -38.05 -58.32
C GLN A 384 19.81 -38.95 -58.83
N ALA A 385 21.10 -38.56 -58.64
CA ALA A 385 22.25 -39.36 -58.99
C ALA A 385 22.32 -40.68 -58.21
N ALA A 386 22.05 -40.65 -56.90
CA ALA A 386 22.00 -41.83 -56.06
C ALA A 386 20.86 -42.77 -56.45
N ALA A 387 19.69 -42.26 -56.80
CA ALA A 387 18.54 -43.02 -57.31
C ALA A 387 18.86 -43.71 -58.64
N ALA A 388 19.49 -42.97 -59.57
CA ALA A 388 19.91 -43.52 -60.86
C ALA A 388 20.98 -44.62 -60.72
N ALA A 389 21.99 -44.40 -59.84
CA ALA A 389 23.01 -45.44 -59.55
C ALA A 389 22.40 -46.68 -58.88
N LYS A 390 21.44 -46.52 -58.02
CA LYS A 390 20.72 -47.64 -57.39
C LYS A 390 19.88 -48.41 -58.40
N ALA A 391 19.24 -47.74 -59.36
CA ALA A 391 18.47 -48.36 -60.43
C ALA A 391 19.36 -49.16 -61.38
N SER A 392 20.56 -48.67 -61.71
CA SER A 392 21.53 -49.30 -62.61
C SER A 392 22.28 -50.48 -61.99
N ALA A 393 22.36 -50.54 -60.64
CA ALA A 393 23.17 -51.54 -59.91
C ALA A 393 22.66 -52.98 -59.95
N GLY A 394 21.62 -53.34 -60.71
CA GLY A 394 21.14 -54.68 -61.04
C GLY A 394 21.10 -55.72 -59.89
N ARG A 395 20.34 -56.82 -60.06
CA ARG A 395 20.23 -57.90 -59.06
C ARG A 395 21.28 -59.01 -59.23
N GLY A 396 22.32 -58.82 -60.10
CA GLY A 396 23.36 -59.80 -60.40
C GLY A 396 24.27 -60.17 -59.18
N ARG A 397 24.82 -61.42 -59.20
CA ARG A 397 25.71 -61.97 -58.15
C ARG A 397 27.21 -61.81 -58.42
N GLY A 398 27.63 -61.23 -59.55
CA GLY A 398 29.02 -61.08 -59.95
C GLY A 398 29.73 -59.92 -59.26
N GLU A 399 31.04 -59.86 -59.35
CA GLU A 399 31.93 -58.88 -58.74
C GLU A 399 31.63 -57.43 -59.18
N GLN A 400 31.30 -57.24 -60.48
CA GLN A 400 30.89 -55.96 -61.04
C GLN A 400 29.58 -55.45 -60.44
N ALA A 401 28.63 -56.34 -60.16
CA ALA A 401 27.36 -55.96 -59.52
C ALA A 401 27.54 -55.63 -58.02
N ARG A 402 28.53 -56.18 -57.35
CA ARG A 402 28.90 -55.80 -55.97
C ARG A 402 29.56 -54.43 -55.95
N ALA A 403 30.47 -54.15 -56.87
CA ALA A 403 31.11 -52.83 -57.00
C ALA A 403 30.09 -51.73 -57.31
N ALA A 404 29.18 -51.97 -58.26
CA ALA A 404 28.11 -51.01 -58.58
C ALA A 404 27.17 -50.72 -57.38
N ARG A 405 26.85 -51.74 -56.56
CA ARG A 405 26.09 -51.52 -55.29
C ARG A 405 26.87 -50.78 -54.21
N ALA A 406 28.16 -50.97 -54.12
CA ALA A 406 29.02 -50.20 -53.19
C ALA A 406 29.04 -48.71 -53.56
N VAL A 407 29.20 -48.40 -54.87
CA VAL A 407 29.12 -47.02 -55.38
C VAL A 407 27.73 -46.40 -55.16
N ALA A 408 26.66 -47.15 -55.43
CA ALA A 408 25.30 -46.67 -55.14
C ALA A 408 25.06 -46.41 -53.64
N GLY A 409 25.65 -47.24 -52.76
CA GLY A 409 25.62 -47.03 -51.31
C GLY A 409 26.36 -45.77 -50.88
N GLN A 410 27.57 -45.50 -51.41
CA GLN A 410 28.31 -44.28 -51.14
C GLN A 410 27.57 -43.01 -51.61
N LEU A 411 26.98 -43.05 -52.80
CA LEU A 411 26.18 -41.95 -53.34
C LEU A 411 24.94 -41.71 -52.49
N ALA A 412 24.29 -42.77 -52.00
CA ALA A 412 23.10 -42.63 -51.14
C ALA A 412 23.47 -41.99 -49.78
N GLU A 413 24.61 -42.32 -49.19
CA GLU A 413 25.07 -41.72 -47.96
C GLU A 413 25.48 -40.23 -48.15
N SER A 414 26.16 -39.93 -49.27
CA SER A 414 26.46 -38.55 -49.66
C SER A 414 25.20 -37.71 -49.86
N ALA A 415 24.19 -38.26 -50.57
CA ALA A 415 22.91 -37.57 -50.75
C ALA A 415 22.15 -37.31 -49.43
N LYS A 416 22.19 -38.28 -48.52
CA LYS A 416 21.62 -38.13 -47.17
C LYS A 416 22.28 -37.01 -46.38
N GLN A 417 23.60 -36.95 -46.44
CA GLN A 417 24.39 -35.88 -45.78
C GLN A 417 24.12 -34.52 -46.40
N ALA A 418 24.07 -34.41 -47.73
CA ALA A 418 23.72 -33.17 -48.41
C ALA A 418 22.31 -32.68 -48.07
N ARG A 419 21.33 -33.59 -47.98
CA ARG A 419 19.97 -33.25 -47.54
C ARG A 419 19.88 -32.78 -46.08
N PHE A 420 20.68 -33.38 -45.18
CA PHE A 420 20.76 -32.93 -43.80
C PHE A 420 21.31 -31.49 -43.75
N THR A 421 22.39 -31.21 -44.46
CA THR A 421 23.01 -29.87 -44.53
C THR A 421 22.03 -28.84 -45.11
N ALA A 422 21.36 -29.17 -46.21
CA ALA A 422 20.36 -28.31 -46.84
C ALA A 422 19.21 -27.93 -45.87
N ARG A 423 18.69 -28.91 -45.12
CA ARG A 423 17.63 -28.64 -44.11
C ARG A 423 18.15 -27.74 -42.96
N GLN A 424 19.38 -27.85 -42.59
CA GLN A 424 19.99 -27.01 -41.55
C GLN A 424 20.11 -25.55 -42.02
N THR A 425 20.57 -25.33 -43.27
CA THR A 425 20.67 -23.99 -43.84
C THR A 425 19.29 -23.36 -44.11
N GLU A 426 18.29 -24.14 -44.54
CA GLU A 426 16.92 -23.66 -44.62
C GLU A 426 16.36 -23.15 -43.29
N ARG A 427 16.61 -23.88 -42.17
CA ARG A 427 16.20 -23.45 -40.84
C ARG A 427 16.92 -22.17 -40.40
N SER A 428 18.21 -22.04 -40.71
CA SER A 428 18.99 -20.83 -40.45
C SER A 428 18.45 -19.64 -41.25
N ALA A 429 18.16 -19.81 -42.51
CA ALA A 429 17.54 -18.77 -43.38
C ALA A 429 16.17 -18.34 -42.86
N ALA A 430 15.31 -19.29 -42.48
CA ALA A 430 14.01 -18.98 -41.88
C ALA A 430 14.11 -18.21 -40.57
N THR A 431 15.12 -18.54 -39.76
CA THR A 431 15.38 -17.81 -38.49
C THR A 431 15.86 -16.38 -38.77
N ALA A 432 16.75 -16.20 -39.75
CA ALA A 432 17.22 -14.89 -40.20
C ALA A 432 16.04 -14.03 -40.73
N GLN A 433 15.15 -14.60 -41.50
CA GLN A 433 13.96 -13.92 -42.00
C GLN A 433 13.03 -13.41 -40.88
N LYS A 434 12.76 -14.25 -39.88
CA LYS A 434 11.98 -13.83 -38.69
C LYS A 434 12.66 -12.68 -37.91
N LYS A 435 14.00 -12.66 -37.86
CA LYS A 435 14.74 -11.56 -37.26
C LYS A 435 14.56 -10.27 -38.06
N VAL A 436 14.56 -10.34 -39.40
CA VAL A 436 14.30 -9.17 -40.26
C VAL A 436 12.93 -8.58 -40.00
N GLU A 437 11.89 -9.42 -39.96
CA GLU A 437 10.52 -8.98 -39.70
C GLU A 437 10.42 -8.21 -38.37
N LYS A 438 11.00 -8.77 -37.30
CA LYS A 438 11.03 -8.11 -35.99
C LYS A 438 11.78 -6.77 -35.99
N LEU A 439 12.90 -6.69 -36.71
CA LEU A 439 13.67 -5.46 -36.81
C LEU A 439 12.96 -4.39 -37.64
N ARG A 440 12.32 -4.78 -38.74
CA ARG A 440 11.48 -3.88 -39.58
C ARG A 440 10.31 -3.30 -38.77
N ASP A 441 9.62 -4.13 -38.00
CA ASP A 441 8.54 -3.66 -37.12
C ASP A 441 9.02 -2.69 -36.06
N ARG A 442 10.22 -2.95 -35.51
CA ARG A 442 10.84 -2.03 -34.53
C ARG A 442 11.25 -0.71 -35.20
N ALA A 443 11.87 -0.75 -36.35
CA ALA A 443 12.29 0.45 -37.10
C ALA A 443 11.09 1.30 -37.51
N THR A 444 10.02 0.68 -38.02
CA THR A 444 8.78 1.40 -38.36
C THR A 444 8.17 2.12 -37.17
N ARG A 445 8.09 1.44 -36.03
CA ARG A 445 7.60 2.06 -34.78
C ARG A 445 8.50 3.18 -34.30
N ALA A 446 9.81 2.99 -34.31
CA ALA A 446 10.77 4.02 -33.92
C ALA A 446 10.67 5.27 -34.80
N ARG A 447 10.48 5.10 -36.11
CA ARG A 447 10.28 6.22 -37.06
C ARG A 447 8.99 7.00 -36.76
N GLN A 448 7.90 6.29 -36.48
CA GLN A 448 6.64 6.93 -36.08
C GLN A 448 6.81 7.71 -34.78
N GLN A 449 7.51 7.15 -33.79
CA GLN A 449 7.82 7.81 -32.53
C GLN A 449 8.70 9.05 -32.72
N ALA A 450 9.73 8.96 -33.55
CA ALA A 450 10.60 10.09 -33.88
C ALA A 450 9.83 11.25 -34.55
N HIS A 451 8.98 10.92 -35.52
CA HIS A 451 8.11 11.92 -36.16
C HIS A 451 7.19 12.59 -35.13
N TRP A 452 6.60 11.80 -34.24
CA TRP A 452 5.73 12.30 -33.17
C TRP A 452 6.50 13.15 -32.15
N ALA A 453 7.70 12.75 -31.76
CA ALA A 453 8.57 13.53 -30.87
C ALA A 453 8.97 14.87 -31.51
N ALA A 454 9.27 14.89 -32.80
CA ALA A 454 9.56 16.12 -33.55
C ALA A 454 8.36 17.09 -33.56
N GLU A 455 7.14 16.57 -33.75
CA GLU A 455 5.93 17.39 -33.67
C GLU A 455 5.73 17.94 -32.25
N GLN A 456 5.83 17.10 -31.22
CA GLN A 456 5.65 17.51 -29.82
C GLN A 456 6.70 18.53 -29.36
N SER A 457 7.92 18.50 -29.91
CA SER A 457 8.97 19.49 -29.57
C SER A 457 8.65 20.90 -30.05
N THR A 458 7.67 21.08 -30.92
CA THR A 458 7.19 22.39 -31.36
C THR A 458 6.10 22.98 -30.46
N TRP A 459 5.54 22.18 -29.53
CA TRP A 459 4.45 22.62 -28.65
C TRP A 459 4.99 23.45 -27.49
N ARG A 460 4.29 24.54 -27.18
CA ARG A 460 4.54 25.31 -25.94
C ARG A 460 3.74 24.65 -24.82
N GLY A 461 4.43 24.21 -23.76
CA GLY A 461 3.78 23.59 -22.63
C GLY A 461 3.99 22.08 -22.58
N LYS A 462 3.34 21.44 -21.62
CA LYS A 462 3.58 20.04 -21.27
C LYS A 462 2.32 19.20 -21.45
N SER A 463 2.40 18.18 -22.28
CA SER A 463 1.38 17.13 -22.35
C SER A 463 1.46 16.22 -21.12
N ASN A 464 0.33 16.03 -20.45
CA ASN A 464 0.19 15.20 -19.26
C ASN A 464 -0.91 14.15 -19.50
N VAL A 465 -0.51 13.03 -20.10
CA VAL A 465 -1.41 11.91 -20.40
C VAL A 465 -1.35 10.89 -19.28
N ARG A 466 -2.51 10.51 -18.75
CA ARG A 466 -2.66 9.52 -17.69
C ARG A 466 -3.69 8.49 -18.07
N PHE A 467 -3.51 7.26 -17.60
CA PHE A 467 -4.42 6.17 -17.89
C PHE A 467 -4.90 5.49 -16.63
N VAL A 468 -6.13 4.99 -16.67
CA VAL A 468 -6.69 4.10 -15.65
C VAL A 468 -7.37 2.93 -16.33
N VAL A 469 -7.25 1.74 -15.76
CA VAL A 469 -7.95 0.53 -16.21
C VAL A 469 -9.14 0.26 -15.28
N THR A 470 -10.27 -0.17 -15.87
CA THR A 470 -11.50 -0.42 -15.12
C THR A 470 -12.34 -1.54 -15.77
N ASN A 471 -13.15 -2.22 -14.97
CA ASN A 471 -14.22 -3.10 -15.44
C ASN A 471 -15.61 -2.44 -15.37
N VAL A 472 -15.70 -1.21 -14.87
CA VAL A 472 -16.97 -0.47 -14.81
C VAL A 472 -17.41 -0.13 -16.24
N ALA A 473 -18.63 -0.50 -16.62
CA ALA A 473 -19.14 -0.27 -17.96
C ALA A 473 -19.30 1.22 -18.28
N VAL A 474 -19.13 1.61 -19.55
CA VAL A 474 -19.31 3.00 -20.05
C VAL A 474 -20.70 3.52 -19.71
N ALA A 475 -21.73 2.68 -19.84
CA ALA A 475 -23.12 3.04 -19.50
C ALA A 475 -23.34 3.35 -18.02
N THR A 476 -22.49 2.80 -17.15
CA THR A 476 -22.56 3.03 -15.69
C THR A 476 -21.82 4.30 -15.28
N LEU A 477 -20.62 4.52 -15.85
CA LEU A 477 -19.78 5.65 -15.49
C LEU A 477 -18.98 6.14 -16.71
N ALA A 478 -19.20 7.40 -17.11
CA ALA A 478 -18.49 8.03 -18.23
C ALA A 478 -16.99 8.19 -17.93
N ALA A 479 -16.16 8.29 -18.97
CA ALA A 479 -14.69 8.37 -18.88
C ALA A 479 -14.21 9.45 -17.89
N GLN A 480 -14.73 10.66 -17.97
CA GLN A 480 -14.40 11.75 -17.05
C GLN A 480 -14.69 11.36 -15.60
N ALA A 481 -15.87 10.81 -15.32
CA ALA A 481 -16.24 10.44 -13.96
C ALA A 481 -15.43 9.25 -13.42
N VAL A 482 -15.05 8.27 -14.27
CA VAL A 482 -14.11 7.21 -13.89
C VAL A 482 -12.79 7.80 -13.41
N TYR A 483 -12.27 8.79 -14.13
CA TYR A 483 -10.98 9.38 -13.77
C TYR A 483 -11.09 10.35 -12.58
N GLU A 484 -11.99 11.34 -12.64
CA GLU A 484 -12.06 12.42 -11.64
C GLU A 484 -12.67 11.95 -10.32
N VAL A 485 -13.76 11.20 -10.38
CA VAL A 485 -14.49 10.71 -9.19
C VAL A 485 -13.99 9.33 -8.77
N GLY A 486 -13.84 8.41 -9.72
CA GLY A 486 -13.39 7.04 -9.42
C GLY A 486 -11.93 7.00 -8.96
N TYR A 487 -11.01 7.64 -9.70
CA TYR A 487 -9.57 7.52 -9.45
C TYR A 487 -8.97 8.60 -8.57
N CYS A 488 -9.25 9.90 -8.88
CA CYS A 488 -8.55 11.01 -8.20
C CYS A 488 -8.86 11.10 -6.70
N LEU A 489 -10.07 10.70 -6.27
CA LEU A 489 -10.43 10.69 -4.85
C LEU A 489 -9.67 9.66 -4.01
N ARG A 490 -8.86 8.79 -4.64
CA ARG A 490 -7.93 7.89 -3.93
C ARG A 490 -6.88 8.67 -3.12
N GLY A 491 -6.54 9.89 -3.51
CA GLY A 491 -5.55 10.72 -2.82
C GLY A 491 -5.85 10.96 -1.34
N ASP A 492 -7.09 10.82 -0.89
CA ASP A 492 -7.45 10.95 0.53
C ASP A 492 -6.79 9.85 1.40
N MET A 493 -6.55 8.66 0.85
CA MET A 493 -5.88 7.57 1.55
C MET A 493 -4.45 7.93 1.95
N GLU A 494 -3.69 8.64 1.10
CA GLU A 494 -2.33 9.08 1.41
C GLU A 494 -2.29 9.94 2.68
N ASN A 495 -3.32 10.76 2.92
CA ASN A 495 -3.44 11.53 4.15
C ASN A 495 -3.66 10.63 5.38
N ARG A 496 -4.40 9.52 5.23
CA ARG A 496 -4.62 8.56 6.34
C ARG A 496 -3.34 7.77 6.66
N ILE A 497 -2.57 7.39 5.66
CA ILE A 497 -1.26 6.79 5.85
C ILE A 497 -0.33 7.76 6.58
N LYS A 498 -0.28 9.02 6.15
CA LYS A 498 0.51 10.07 6.81
C LYS A 498 0.08 10.31 8.25
N GLU A 499 -1.22 10.27 8.56
CA GLU A 499 -1.69 10.36 9.95
C GLU A 499 -1.12 9.25 10.83
N GLN A 500 -1.07 8.01 10.32
CA GLN A 500 -0.49 6.89 11.06
C GLN A 500 1.03 7.01 11.20
N GLN A 501 1.74 7.30 10.11
CA GLN A 501 3.20 7.38 10.12
C GLN A 501 3.69 8.54 10.99
N LEU A 502 3.21 9.77 10.72
CA LEU A 502 3.75 10.97 11.34
C LEU A 502 3.18 11.24 12.74
N TYR A 503 1.94 10.86 13.00
CA TYR A 503 1.28 11.25 14.24
C TYR A 503 1.06 10.11 15.22
N LEU A 504 1.05 8.87 14.74
CA LEU A 504 0.93 7.67 15.58
C LEU A 504 2.14 6.74 15.45
N PHE A 505 3.21 7.24 14.81
CA PHE A 505 4.53 6.62 14.79
C PHE A 505 4.56 5.22 14.13
N ALA A 506 3.72 5.00 13.12
CA ALA A 506 3.69 3.74 12.38
C ALA A 506 4.97 3.48 11.57
N ASP A 507 5.76 4.53 11.29
CA ASP A 507 7.08 4.48 10.66
C ASP A 507 8.21 4.11 11.64
N ARG A 508 7.93 4.08 12.96
CA ARG A 508 8.92 3.77 14.00
C ARG A 508 8.94 2.28 14.33
N LEU A 509 9.69 1.53 13.54
CA LEU A 509 9.78 0.07 13.58
C LEU A 509 11.21 -0.40 13.92
N PRO A 510 11.70 -0.13 15.16
CA PRO A 510 13.10 -0.33 15.53
C PRO A 510 13.44 -1.76 15.95
N CYS A 511 12.49 -2.68 16.00
CA CYS A 511 12.73 -4.04 16.45
C CYS A 511 13.53 -4.83 15.40
N GLU A 512 14.44 -5.70 15.86
CA GLU A 512 15.22 -6.58 14.99
C GLU A 512 14.32 -7.46 14.10
N ARG A 513 13.22 -7.97 14.65
CA ARG A 513 12.34 -8.95 13.97
C ARG A 513 11.11 -8.27 13.37
N MET A 514 10.77 -8.66 12.15
CA MET A 514 9.58 -8.16 11.46
C MET A 514 8.28 -8.42 12.23
N ARG A 515 8.14 -9.58 12.90
CA ARG A 515 6.95 -9.89 13.70
C ARG A 515 6.72 -8.86 14.81
N SER A 516 7.76 -8.47 15.51
CA SER A 516 7.69 -7.44 16.55
C SER A 516 7.33 -6.08 15.97
N ASN A 517 7.89 -5.73 14.81
CA ASN A 517 7.53 -4.51 14.09
C ASN A 517 6.08 -4.55 13.57
N GLN A 518 5.58 -5.73 13.15
CA GLN A 518 4.18 -5.88 12.79
C GLN A 518 3.24 -5.64 13.98
N ILE A 519 3.59 -6.10 15.17
CA ILE A 519 2.82 -5.84 16.40
C ILE A 519 2.82 -4.33 16.71
N ARG A 520 3.96 -3.65 16.61
CA ARG A 520 4.05 -2.19 16.78
C ARG A 520 3.20 -1.43 15.77
N LEU A 521 3.24 -1.86 14.51
CA LEU A 521 2.39 -1.31 13.45
C LEU A 521 0.90 -1.45 13.82
N TYR A 522 0.49 -2.58 14.36
CA TYR A 522 -0.88 -2.77 14.82
C TYR A 522 -1.25 -1.87 16.01
N PHE A 523 -0.34 -1.66 16.96
CA PHE A 523 -0.63 -0.71 18.05
C PHE A 523 -0.86 0.71 17.56
N SER A 524 -0.05 1.17 16.61
CA SER A 524 -0.29 2.43 15.89
C SER A 524 -1.64 2.41 15.14
N SER A 525 -1.96 1.30 14.47
CA SER A 525 -3.24 1.12 13.75
C SER A 525 -4.44 1.19 14.68
N PHE A 526 -4.38 0.58 15.87
CA PHE A 526 -5.46 0.67 16.86
C PHE A 526 -5.53 2.05 17.52
N GLY A 527 -4.40 2.74 17.69
CA GLY A 527 -4.40 4.17 18.08
C GLY A 527 -5.13 5.02 17.05
N TYR A 528 -4.83 4.80 15.75
CA TYR A 528 -5.56 5.45 14.65
C TYR A 528 -7.06 5.13 14.68
N MET A 529 -7.44 3.88 14.93
CA MET A 529 -8.84 3.48 15.00
C MET A 529 -9.57 4.15 16.17
N LEU A 530 -8.94 4.31 17.34
CA LEU A 530 -9.53 5.04 18.45
C LEU A 530 -9.73 6.53 18.13
N ASP A 531 -8.71 7.19 17.56
CA ASP A 531 -8.81 8.59 17.13
C ASP A 531 -9.87 8.76 16.02
N MET A 532 -9.97 7.82 15.08
CA MET A 532 -10.98 7.82 14.02
C MET A 532 -12.39 7.65 14.60
N LEU A 533 -12.59 6.73 15.55
CA LEU A 533 -13.87 6.53 16.22
C LEU A 533 -14.26 7.75 17.06
N LEU A 534 -13.29 8.38 17.76
CA LEU A 534 -13.50 9.64 18.46
C LEU A 534 -13.90 10.76 17.49
N ARG A 535 -13.25 10.87 16.34
CA ARG A 535 -13.58 11.84 15.29
C ARG A 535 -14.98 11.63 14.75
N ARG A 536 -15.32 10.39 14.42
CA ARG A 536 -16.60 10.01 13.83
C ARG A 536 -17.79 10.25 14.77
N ASP A 537 -17.66 9.85 16.03
CA ASP A 537 -18.80 9.83 16.97
C ASP A 537 -18.76 11.02 17.94
N GLY A 538 -17.58 11.40 18.42
CA GLY A 538 -17.44 12.51 19.37
C GLY A 538 -17.37 13.87 18.68
N LEU A 539 -16.64 13.99 17.57
CA LEU A 539 -16.44 15.27 16.88
C LEU A 539 -17.48 15.55 15.79
N ARG A 540 -18.48 14.70 15.65
CA ARG A 540 -19.55 14.88 14.66
C ARG A 540 -20.28 16.20 14.87
N GLY A 541 -20.45 16.97 13.77
CA GLY A 541 -21.13 18.26 13.79
C GLY A 541 -20.38 19.36 14.53
N THR A 542 -19.07 19.19 14.75
CA THR A 542 -18.19 20.23 15.28
C THR A 542 -17.22 20.72 14.21
N GLU A 543 -16.54 21.83 14.47
CA GLU A 543 -15.49 22.38 13.61
C GLU A 543 -14.29 21.44 13.48
N MET A 544 -14.15 20.43 14.36
CA MET A 544 -13.08 19.43 14.33
C MET A 544 -13.52 18.08 13.73
N SER A 545 -14.66 18.00 13.07
CA SER A 545 -15.17 16.75 12.48
C SER A 545 -14.23 16.11 11.42
N ARG A 546 -13.31 16.91 10.86
CA ARG A 546 -12.27 16.46 9.91
C ARG A 546 -10.85 16.61 10.46
N ALA A 547 -10.69 16.82 11.76
CA ALA A 547 -9.38 17.01 12.36
C ALA A 547 -8.51 15.76 12.24
N GLN A 548 -7.24 15.94 11.92
CA GLN A 548 -6.25 14.87 11.95
C GLN A 548 -5.85 14.49 13.37
N CYS A 549 -5.27 13.30 13.57
CA CYS A 549 -4.83 12.79 14.87
C CYS A 549 -3.95 13.78 15.65
N HIS A 550 -3.03 14.48 14.98
CA HIS A 550 -2.21 15.52 15.62
C HIS A 550 -3.06 16.66 16.20
N THR A 551 -4.06 17.12 15.47
CA THR A 551 -4.95 18.21 15.93
C THR A 551 -5.84 17.74 17.09
N ILE A 552 -6.35 16.51 17.02
CA ILE A 552 -7.10 15.89 18.14
C ILE A 552 -6.21 15.82 19.37
N ARG A 553 -4.99 15.31 19.23
CA ARG A 553 -4.01 15.23 20.33
C ARG A 553 -3.78 16.60 20.98
N THR A 554 -3.40 17.59 20.19
CA THR A 554 -2.97 18.89 20.72
C THR A 554 -4.11 19.70 21.29
N ARG A 555 -5.33 19.57 20.74
CA ARG A 555 -6.48 20.36 21.18
C ARG A 555 -7.40 19.65 22.17
N LEU A 556 -7.44 18.30 22.19
CA LEU A 556 -8.39 17.57 23.02
C LEU A 556 -7.75 16.61 24.01
N LEU A 557 -6.59 16.00 23.68
CA LEU A 557 -5.96 15.05 24.60
C LEU A 557 -4.97 15.73 25.54
N LYS A 558 -4.16 16.67 25.05
CA LYS A 558 -3.15 17.41 25.83
C LYS A 558 -3.78 18.53 26.63
N ILE A 559 -4.41 18.19 27.74
CA ILE A 559 -5.03 19.13 28.66
C ILE A 559 -4.44 18.92 30.04
N GLY A 560 -3.83 19.96 30.61
CA GLY A 560 -3.36 19.91 31.99
C GLY A 560 -4.51 19.77 32.99
N GLY A 561 -4.37 18.88 33.94
CA GLY A 561 -5.39 18.63 34.96
C GLY A 561 -4.82 18.15 36.29
N LEU A 562 -5.41 18.60 37.38
CA LEU A 562 -5.14 18.10 38.73
C LEU A 562 -6.02 16.87 38.99
N VAL A 563 -5.40 15.76 39.36
CA VAL A 563 -6.07 14.49 39.66
C VAL A 563 -6.14 14.29 41.18
N LYS A 564 -7.34 13.96 41.66
CA LYS A 564 -7.57 13.62 43.04
C LYS A 564 -8.32 12.30 43.14
N VAL A 565 -7.71 11.32 43.75
CA VAL A 565 -8.30 10.01 43.99
C VAL A 565 -8.95 10.00 45.39
N THR A 566 -10.14 9.44 45.42
CA THR A 566 -10.86 9.15 46.69
C THR A 566 -11.42 7.74 46.58
N THR A 567 -11.83 7.14 47.68
CA THR A 567 -12.35 5.77 47.72
C THR A 567 -13.47 5.49 46.71
N ARG A 568 -14.23 6.50 46.28
CA ARG A 568 -15.38 6.34 45.41
C ARG A 568 -15.30 7.10 44.09
N ARG A 569 -14.33 7.99 43.90
CA ARG A 569 -14.27 8.88 42.76
C ARG A 569 -12.83 9.27 42.42
N VAL A 570 -12.55 9.34 41.13
CA VAL A 570 -11.39 10.06 40.62
C VAL A 570 -11.89 11.39 40.07
N TRP A 571 -11.40 12.49 40.65
CA TRP A 571 -11.68 13.84 40.19
C TRP A 571 -10.57 14.29 39.25
N VAL A 572 -10.95 14.84 38.10
CA VAL A 572 -10.02 15.43 37.15
C VAL A 572 -10.42 16.89 36.98
N HIS A 573 -9.65 17.77 37.63
CA HIS A 573 -9.86 19.20 37.50
C HIS A 573 -9.02 19.72 36.33
N LEU A 574 -9.65 19.78 35.15
CA LEU A 574 -9.00 20.30 33.94
C LEU A 574 -8.76 21.80 34.07
N SER A 575 -7.73 22.30 33.36
CA SER A 575 -7.37 23.71 33.37
C SER A 575 -8.57 24.62 33.07
N SER A 576 -8.84 25.57 33.95
CA SER A 576 -9.91 26.56 33.80
C SER A 576 -9.67 27.51 32.61
N SER A 577 -8.41 27.68 32.19
CA SER A 577 -8.00 28.50 31.04
C SER A 577 -7.99 27.71 29.71
N TYR A 578 -8.47 26.46 29.71
CA TYR A 578 -8.52 25.65 28.50
C TYR A 578 -9.46 26.23 27.44
N PRO A 579 -8.96 26.59 26.23
CA PRO A 579 -9.73 27.37 25.28
C PRO A 579 -10.83 26.60 24.56
N TYR A 580 -10.75 25.25 24.53
CA TYR A 580 -11.72 24.42 23.79
C TYR A 580 -12.72 23.73 24.73
N ARG A 581 -13.07 24.35 25.85
CA ARG A 581 -13.99 23.80 26.85
C ARG A 581 -15.33 23.40 26.27
N GLU A 582 -15.95 24.27 25.48
CA GLU A 582 -17.28 24.02 24.87
C GLU A 582 -17.21 22.85 23.87
N LEU A 583 -16.15 22.75 23.08
CA LEU A 583 -15.91 21.62 22.20
C LEU A 583 -15.77 20.32 23.00
N PHE A 584 -14.99 20.32 24.09
CA PHE A 584 -14.83 19.12 24.93
C PHE A 584 -16.17 18.64 25.53
N LEU A 585 -17.00 19.56 26.01
CA LEU A 585 -18.33 19.24 26.52
C LEU A 585 -19.24 18.66 25.41
N ARG A 586 -19.20 19.23 24.21
CA ARG A 586 -19.95 18.72 23.05
C ARG A 586 -19.50 17.31 22.67
N VAL A 587 -18.20 17.04 22.70
CA VAL A 587 -17.66 15.70 22.41
C VAL A 587 -18.21 14.69 23.42
N ILE A 588 -18.21 14.99 24.72
CA ILE A 588 -18.76 14.11 25.76
C ILE A 588 -20.28 13.87 25.53
N GLU A 589 -21.02 14.90 25.18
CA GLU A 589 -22.46 14.79 24.89
C GLU A 589 -22.70 13.86 23.69
N ASN A 590 -21.96 14.04 22.60
CA ASN A 590 -22.03 13.20 21.40
C ASN A 590 -21.71 11.74 21.72
N LEU A 591 -20.63 11.47 22.48
CA LEU A 591 -20.24 10.11 22.88
C LEU A 591 -21.32 9.44 23.75
N ARG A 592 -21.90 10.17 24.72
CA ARG A 592 -23.00 9.66 25.55
C ARG A 592 -24.24 9.31 24.72
N HIS A 593 -24.60 10.18 23.79
CA HIS A 593 -25.72 9.90 22.87
C HIS A 593 -25.43 8.65 22.01
N ARG A 594 -24.22 8.53 21.49
CA ARG A 594 -23.82 7.35 20.71
C ARG A 594 -23.84 6.07 21.55
N ALA A 595 -23.32 6.10 22.77
CA ALA A 595 -23.34 4.97 23.70
C ALA A 595 -24.78 4.48 23.98
N ALA A 596 -25.72 5.41 24.20
CA ALA A 596 -27.13 5.08 24.40
C ALA A 596 -27.75 4.40 23.15
N THR A 597 -27.36 4.86 21.94
CA THR A 597 -27.84 4.26 20.68
C THR A 597 -27.28 2.85 20.46
N LEU A 598 -26.02 2.60 20.85
CA LEU A 598 -25.41 1.26 20.74
C LEU A 598 -26.01 0.26 21.75
N SER A 599 -26.47 0.75 22.90
CA SER A 599 -27.08 -0.09 23.95
C SER A 599 -28.55 -0.44 23.69
N ASP A 600 -29.24 0.32 22.82
CA ASP A 600 -30.66 0.10 22.45
C ASP A 600 -30.83 0.07 20.92
N PRO A 601 -30.46 -1.07 20.26
CA PRO A 601 -30.56 -1.19 18.81
C PRO A 601 -31.96 -1.13 18.22
N GLY A 602 -33.01 -1.11 19.07
CA GLY A 602 -34.43 -1.03 18.67
C GLY A 602 -34.97 0.39 18.46
N ARG A 603 -34.28 1.44 18.91
CA ARG A 603 -34.64 2.84 18.65
C ARG A 603 -33.93 3.34 17.40
N GLY A 604 -34.58 3.22 16.25
CA GLY A 604 -34.13 3.80 14.99
C GLY A 604 -33.74 5.28 15.17
N ALA A 605 -32.58 5.65 14.65
CA ALA A 605 -32.14 7.04 14.61
C ALA A 605 -33.17 7.90 13.87
N PRO A 606 -33.44 9.13 14.34
CA PRO A 606 -34.30 10.05 13.60
C PRO A 606 -33.67 10.31 12.23
N ALA A 607 -34.49 10.21 11.18
CA ALA A 607 -34.12 10.53 9.82
C ALA A 607 -33.57 11.96 9.79
N LEU A 608 -32.30 12.10 9.43
CA LEU A 608 -31.69 13.41 9.19
C LEU A 608 -32.23 13.95 7.89
N GLY A 609 -33.01 15.05 8.00
CA GLY A 609 -33.43 15.86 6.89
C GLY A 609 -32.23 16.31 6.07
N SER A 610 -32.41 16.20 4.75
CA SER A 610 -31.53 16.75 3.72
C SER A 610 -31.31 18.26 3.93
N ALA A 611 -30.07 18.68 4.12
CA ALA A 611 -29.59 20.03 3.88
C ALA A 611 -28.19 19.97 3.28
#